data_670534840a67e70eb425703aa51e70bc
#
_entry.id   670534840a67e70eb425703aa51e70bc
#
_cell.length_a   1.000
_cell.length_b   1.000
_cell.length_c   1.000
_cell.angle_alpha   90.00
_cell.angle_beta   90.00
_cell.angle_gamma   90.00
#
_symmetry.space_group_name_H-M   'P 1'
#
loop_
_entity.id
_entity.type
_entity.pdbx_description
1 polymer ?
#
loop_
_entity_poly.entity_id
_entity_poly.type
_entity_poly.pdbx_seq_one_letter_code
_entity_poly.pdbx_strand_id
1 'polypeptide(L)'
;MSLRLTATAAAGLAALVALGSCSTANSDAQAPREVVQPIAEAPKPVPAATPTPKPSPSPTATQAPVRTTFSYRGELEQGGWIRGTVPNGTRSARLGNQDVRFDEDGTFFAAFDRDQGSQIELVATLEDGWTISSPLTVKPRDWELEYINAPYRAGRSSAEFERLRGKEVAQIVAAREKQTGADGWRQDFIWPVTGRISGRFGSQRVYQGKPGPYHTGLDIAPGAGVPYVAPADGVVTLVAQDPFTLEGRLLMIDHGMGLNSAFLHSATI
;
A
#
# COMPACT_ATOMS: atom_id res chain seq x y z
N MET A 1 0.44 33.84 -46.95
CA MET A 1 1.47 33.04 -47.63
C MET A 1 1.49 31.68 -47.01
N SER A 2 0.89 30.72 -47.71
CA SER A 2 0.76 29.33 -47.28
C SER A 2 2.05 28.56 -47.55
N LEU A 3 2.46 27.71 -46.64
CA LEU A 3 3.29 26.57 -46.98
C LEU A 3 2.78 25.31 -46.26
N ARG A 4 2.18 24.47 -47.04
CA ARG A 4 1.88 23.07 -46.67
C ARG A 4 3.14 22.25 -46.95
N LEU A 5 3.47 21.32 -46.07
CA LEU A 5 4.31 20.18 -46.45
C LEU A 5 3.66 18.88 -45.97
N THR A 6 3.50 18.04 -46.95
CA THR A 6 2.82 16.74 -46.96
C THR A 6 3.76 15.61 -46.58
N ALA A 7 3.21 14.69 -45.86
CA ALA A 7 3.34 13.23 -45.81
C ALA A 7 4.57 12.52 -46.46
N THR A 8 5.02 11.46 -45.87
CA THR A 8 4.97 10.14 -46.52
C THR A 8 5.12 9.00 -45.50
N ALA A 9 4.25 8.01 -45.63
CA ALA A 9 4.27 6.73 -44.95
C ALA A 9 5.29 5.79 -45.61
N ALA A 10 5.86 4.89 -44.82
CA ALA A 10 6.43 3.64 -45.37
C ALA A 10 6.14 2.49 -44.39
N ALA A 11 5.37 1.57 -44.90
CA ALA A 11 5.08 0.27 -44.32
C ALA A 11 6.28 -0.67 -44.52
N GLY A 12 6.53 -1.54 -43.58
CA GLY A 12 7.49 -2.63 -43.71
C GLY A 12 7.03 -3.85 -42.92
N LEU A 13 6.38 -4.74 -43.63
CA LEU A 13 5.91 -6.07 -43.25
C LEU A 13 7.08 -7.05 -43.36
N ALA A 14 7.35 -7.86 -42.32
CA ALA A 14 8.05 -9.13 -42.48
C ALA A 14 7.62 -10.13 -41.43
N ALA A 15 6.83 -11.08 -41.87
CA ALA A 15 6.53 -12.34 -41.17
C ALA A 15 7.68 -13.32 -41.41
N LEU A 16 8.07 -14.10 -40.42
CA LEU A 16 8.76 -15.36 -40.61
C LEU A 16 8.20 -16.44 -39.67
N VAL A 17 7.61 -17.43 -40.32
CA VAL A 17 7.16 -18.71 -39.79
C VAL A 17 8.36 -19.66 -39.79
N ALA A 18 8.58 -20.41 -38.70
CA ALA A 18 9.41 -21.62 -38.75
C ALA A 18 8.72 -22.72 -37.93
N LEU A 19 8.33 -23.73 -38.70
CA LEU A 19 7.82 -25.04 -38.30
C LEU A 19 8.99 -26.00 -38.05
N GLY A 20 8.73 -27.01 -37.22
CA GLY A 20 9.52 -28.25 -37.17
C GLY A 20 9.93 -28.61 -35.75
N SER A 21 9.81 -29.79 -35.25
CA SER A 21 9.37 -31.08 -35.76
C SER A 21 9.11 -31.99 -34.53
N CYS A 22 8.15 -32.83 -34.64
CA CYS A 22 7.91 -33.99 -33.78
C CYS A 22 9.12 -34.96 -33.79
N SER A 23 9.41 -35.57 -32.64
CA SER A 23 10.13 -36.83 -32.61
C SER A 23 9.43 -37.81 -31.67
N THR A 24 9.20 -38.96 -32.21
CA THR A 24 8.36 -40.04 -31.77
C THR A 24 8.98 -40.89 -30.69
N ALA A 25 8.12 -41.38 -29.85
CA ALA A 25 8.37 -42.40 -28.82
C ALA A 25 8.80 -43.74 -29.44
N ASN A 26 9.67 -44.43 -28.72
CA ASN A 26 9.85 -45.86 -28.89
C ASN A 26 9.58 -46.54 -27.57
N SER A 27 8.55 -47.35 -27.54
CA SER A 27 8.19 -48.27 -26.45
C SER A 27 8.84 -49.62 -26.76
N ASP A 28 9.65 -50.12 -25.83
CA ASP A 28 10.04 -51.52 -25.81
C ASP A 28 9.46 -52.15 -24.50
N ALA A 29 8.47 -52.94 -24.76
CA ALA A 29 7.85 -53.84 -23.75
C ALA A 29 8.70 -55.09 -23.63
N GLN A 30 9.23 -55.38 -22.45
CA GLN A 30 9.89 -56.62 -22.11
C GLN A 30 9.01 -57.44 -21.17
N ALA A 31 8.65 -58.64 -21.62
CA ALA A 31 7.81 -59.62 -20.93
C ALA A 31 8.47 -60.16 -19.67
N PRO A 32 7.70 -60.56 -18.67
CA PRO A 32 8.23 -61.05 -17.39
C PRO A 32 8.78 -62.49 -17.50
N ARG A 33 9.97 -62.69 -17.00
CA ARG A 33 10.55 -64.03 -16.77
C ARG A 33 10.05 -64.59 -15.45
N GLU A 34 9.44 -65.75 -15.54
CA GLU A 34 9.00 -66.62 -14.46
C GLU A 34 10.24 -67.16 -13.73
N VAL A 35 10.39 -66.83 -12.43
CA VAL A 35 11.39 -67.36 -11.55
C VAL A 35 10.81 -68.47 -10.69
N VAL A 36 11.22 -69.70 -10.93
CA VAL A 36 10.89 -70.87 -10.15
C VAL A 36 11.52 -70.76 -8.77
N GLN A 37 10.71 -70.81 -7.72
CA GLN A 37 11.16 -70.80 -6.33
C GLN A 37 11.54 -72.23 -5.90
N PRO A 38 12.68 -72.40 -5.15
CA PRO A 38 13.00 -73.66 -4.52
C PRO A 38 12.18 -73.90 -3.24
N ILE A 39 11.79 -75.11 -2.98
CA ILE A 39 11.00 -75.62 -1.87
C ILE A 39 11.72 -75.39 -0.54
N ALA A 40 11.05 -74.70 0.40
CA ALA A 40 11.56 -74.40 1.71
C ALA A 40 11.65 -75.63 2.64
N GLU A 41 12.81 -75.77 3.30
CA GLU A 41 13.11 -76.68 4.36
C GLU A 41 12.39 -76.31 5.67
N ALA A 42 11.89 -77.28 6.43
CA ALA A 42 11.07 -77.05 7.62
C ALA A 42 11.85 -76.37 8.74
N PRO A 43 11.26 -75.43 9.49
CA PRO A 43 11.93 -74.68 10.52
C PRO A 43 12.20 -75.50 11.81
N LYS A 44 13.41 -75.37 12.34
CA LYS A 44 13.78 -75.81 13.69
C LYS A 44 13.10 -74.97 14.76
N PRO A 45 12.75 -75.48 15.94
CA PRO A 45 12.10 -74.73 17.00
C PRO A 45 13.01 -73.60 17.54
N VAL A 46 12.48 -72.37 17.52
CA VAL A 46 13.10 -71.17 18.04
C VAL A 46 12.84 -71.06 19.55
N PRO A 47 13.84 -70.72 20.38
CA PRO A 47 13.61 -70.48 21.81
C PRO A 47 12.67 -69.28 22.03
N ALA A 48 11.80 -69.39 23.06
CA ALA A 48 10.87 -68.35 23.43
C ALA A 48 11.56 -67.00 23.68
N ALA A 49 11.15 -65.97 22.92
CA ALA A 49 11.67 -64.63 23.08
C ALA A 49 11.17 -64.02 24.41
N THR A 50 12.10 -63.47 25.17
CA THR A 50 11.81 -62.63 26.33
C THR A 50 10.95 -61.45 25.94
N PRO A 51 9.89 -61.06 26.70
CA PRO A 51 9.01 -59.94 26.31
C PRO A 51 9.82 -58.64 26.30
N THR A 52 9.88 -58.04 25.13
CA THR A 52 10.46 -56.69 24.94
C THR A 52 9.60 -55.66 25.69
N PRO A 53 10.17 -54.76 26.49
CA PRO A 53 9.41 -53.75 27.18
C PRO A 53 8.69 -52.84 26.17
N LYS A 54 7.38 -52.68 26.39
CA LYS A 54 6.51 -51.79 25.59
C LYS A 54 7.11 -50.39 25.57
N PRO A 55 7.34 -49.75 24.41
CA PRO A 55 7.89 -48.39 24.38
C PRO A 55 6.97 -47.45 25.15
N SER A 56 7.54 -46.71 26.07
CA SER A 56 6.85 -45.60 26.76
C SER A 56 6.41 -44.58 25.71
N PRO A 57 5.18 -44.05 25.83
CA PRO A 57 4.70 -43.05 24.87
C PRO A 57 5.69 -41.87 24.87
N SER A 58 6.29 -41.61 23.71
CA SER A 58 7.13 -40.42 23.49
C SER A 58 6.25 -39.18 23.79
N PRO A 59 6.76 -38.17 24.48
CA PRO A 59 5.99 -36.96 24.72
C PRO A 59 5.53 -36.41 23.36
N THR A 60 4.23 -36.25 23.21
CA THR A 60 3.63 -35.62 22.03
C THR A 60 4.29 -34.23 21.89
N ALA A 61 5.08 -34.06 20.82
CA ALA A 61 5.68 -32.79 20.53
C ALA A 61 4.54 -31.76 20.40
N THR A 62 4.47 -30.83 21.33
CA THR A 62 3.54 -29.69 21.24
C THR A 62 3.89 -28.96 19.95
N GLN A 63 3.02 -29.02 18.95
CA GLN A 63 3.24 -28.30 17.71
C GLN A 63 3.34 -26.82 18.06
N ALA A 64 4.44 -26.20 17.62
CA ALA A 64 4.59 -24.78 17.75
C ALA A 64 3.35 -24.07 17.10
N PRO A 65 2.81 -23.00 17.73
CA PRO A 65 1.65 -22.33 17.20
C PRO A 65 1.95 -21.86 15.76
N VAL A 66 1.03 -22.15 14.85
CA VAL A 66 1.13 -21.68 13.47
C VAL A 66 0.94 -20.15 13.51
N ARG A 67 2.02 -19.40 13.22
CA ARG A 67 2.00 -17.94 13.20
C ARG A 67 1.46 -17.47 11.87
N THR A 68 0.46 -16.60 11.89
CA THR A 68 -0.04 -15.92 10.69
C THR A 68 0.94 -14.81 10.29
N THR A 69 0.85 -14.34 9.05
CA THR A 69 1.63 -13.23 8.51
C THR A 69 0.70 -12.07 8.17
N PHE A 70 1.26 -10.92 7.81
CA PHE A 70 0.46 -9.82 7.25
C PHE A 70 -0.25 -10.28 5.97
N SER A 71 -1.50 -9.86 5.80
CA SER A 71 -2.17 -9.86 4.51
C SER A 71 -2.56 -8.41 4.17
N TYR A 72 -2.42 -8.01 2.90
CA TYR A 72 -2.76 -6.66 2.49
C TYR A 72 -3.08 -6.58 1.00
N ARG A 73 -3.82 -5.53 0.64
CA ARG A 73 -4.10 -5.10 -0.73
C ARG A 73 -3.87 -3.60 -0.83
N GLY A 74 -3.66 -3.08 -2.03
CA GLY A 74 -3.47 -1.65 -2.27
C GLY A 74 -2.46 -1.38 -3.36
N GLU A 75 -1.91 -0.18 -3.35
CA GLU A 75 -0.98 0.33 -4.35
C GLU A 75 0.41 0.47 -3.74
N LEU A 76 1.29 -0.51 -4.01
CA LEU A 76 2.69 -0.51 -3.56
C LEU A 76 3.54 0.42 -4.45
N GLU A 77 3.24 1.71 -4.41
CA GLU A 77 3.99 2.75 -5.11
C GLU A 77 4.09 4.03 -4.26
N GLN A 78 4.97 4.93 -4.63
CA GLN A 78 5.12 6.22 -3.95
C GLN A 78 3.81 7.00 -3.93
N GLY A 79 3.39 7.48 -2.74
CA GLY A 79 2.10 8.12 -2.54
C GLY A 79 0.89 7.18 -2.58
N GLY A 80 1.12 5.87 -2.69
CA GLY A 80 0.08 4.84 -2.61
C GLY A 80 -0.24 4.44 -1.17
N TRP A 81 -1.00 3.37 -1.02
CA TRP A 81 -1.52 2.92 0.27
C TRP A 81 -1.72 1.40 0.30
N ILE A 82 -1.80 0.86 1.51
CA ILE A 82 -2.19 -0.54 1.77
C ILE A 82 -3.27 -0.59 2.85
N ARG A 83 -4.16 -1.56 2.72
CA ARG A 83 -5.13 -1.97 3.73
C ARG A 83 -5.04 -3.48 3.91
N GLY A 84 -5.05 -3.96 5.14
CA GLY A 84 -4.83 -5.37 5.39
C GLY A 84 -5.11 -5.79 6.81
N THR A 85 -4.62 -6.98 7.19
CA THR A 85 -4.70 -7.50 8.55
C THR A 85 -3.30 -7.78 9.09
N VAL A 86 -3.11 -7.46 10.35
CA VAL A 86 -1.89 -7.81 11.10
C VAL A 86 -1.90 -9.30 11.48
N PRO A 87 -0.75 -9.92 11.75
CA PRO A 87 -0.67 -11.27 12.29
C PRO A 87 -1.46 -11.42 13.61
N ASN A 88 -2.01 -12.60 13.85
CA ASN A 88 -2.74 -12.88 15.09
C ASN A 88 -1.85 -12.68 16.32
N GLY A 89 -2.41 -12.10 17.38
CA GLY A 89 -1.69 -11.80 18.63
C GLY A 89 -0.73 -10.60 18.49
N THR A 90 -0.92 -9.73 17.50
CA THR A 90 -0.14 -8.49 17.36
C THR A 90 -0.49 -7.52 18.47
N ARG A 91 0.53 -7.08 19.21
CA ARG A 91 0.46 -6.01 20.20
C ARG A 91 0.70 -4.63 19.59
N SER A 92 1.62 -4.55 18.64
CA SER A 92 1.95 -3.31 17.91
C SER A 92 2.45 -3.61 16.51
N ALA A 93 2.22 -2.70 15.58
CA ALA A 93 2.69 -2.79 14.21
C ALA A 93 3.35 -1.49 13.76
N ARG A 94 4.29 -1.56 12.81
CA ARG A 94 5.01 -0.43 12.25
C ARG A 94 5.25 -0.62 10.76
N LEU A 95 5.19 0.48 10.02
CA LEU A 95 5.65 0.56 8.62
C LEU A 95 6.91 1.45 8.60
N GLY A 96 8.07 0.83 8.45
CA GLY A 96 9.34 1.52 8.66
C GLY A 96 9.43 2.12 10.08
N ASN A 97 9.48 3.45 10.16
CA ASN A 97 9.54 4.17 11.44
C ASN A 97 8.17 4.69 11.93
N GLN A 98 7.09 4.48 11.16
CA GLN A 98 5.76 4.95 11.50
C GLN A 98 4.96 3.86 12.21
N ASP A 99 4.29 4.21 13.30
CA ASP A 99 3.36 3.31 13.96
C ASP A 99 2.14 3.08 13.09
N VAL A 100 1.74 1.82 12.94
CA VAL A 100 0.54 1.41 12.22
C VAL A 100 -0.53 1.06 13.24
N ARG A 101 -1.65 1.80 13.19
CA ARG A 101 -2.84 1.49 13.97
C ARG A 101 -3.58 0.34 13.32
N PHE A 102 -4.21 -0.49 14.12
CA PHE A 102 -5.11 -1.55 13.68
C PHE A 102 -6.29 -1.68 14.64
N ASP A 103 -7.38 -2.17 14.12
CA ASP A 103 -8.63 -2.35 14.86
C ASP A 103 -8.64 -3.68 15.62
N GLU A 104 -9.67 -3.94 16.41
CA GLU A 104 -9.85 -5.19 17.19
C GLU A 104 -9.84 -6.45 16.32
N ASP A 105 -10.32 -6.36 15.08
CA ASP A 105 -10.26 -7.44 14.10
C ASP A 105 -8.90 -7.59 13.41
N GLY A 106 -7.91 -6.79 13.81
CA GLY A 106 -6.57 -6.77 13.25
C GLY A 106 -6.46 -6.01 11.91
N THR A 107 -7.53 -5.40 11.41
CA THR A 107 -7.49 -4.64 10.16
C THR A 107 -6.76 -3.31 10.34
N PHE A 108 -5.92 -2.94 9.36
CA PHE A 108 -5.14 -1.71 9.36
C PHE A 108 -5.21 -0.98 8.02
N PHE A 109 -4.86 0.31 8.06
CA PHE A 109 -4.58 1.15 6.91
C PHE A 109 -3.21 1.81 7.09
N ALA A 110 -2.42 1.86 6.02
CA ALA A 110 -1.15 2.60 6.00
C ALA A 110 -0.92 3.19 4.60
N ALA A 111 -0.18 4.29 4.53
CA ALA A 111 0.13 4.98 3.28
C ALA A 111 1.63 5.19 3.14
N PHE A 112 2.09 5.33 1.91
CA PHE A 112 3.48 5.59 1.56
C PHE A 112 3.68 7.07 1.26
N ASP A 113 4.80 7.61 1.72
CA ASP A 113 5.17 8.97 1.39
C ASP A 113 5.39 9.17 -0.11
N ARG A 114 5.29 10.43 -0.56
CA ARG A 114 5.58 10.82 -1.95
C ARG A 114 6.99 10.40 -2.37
N ASP A 115 7.95 10.53 -1.47
CA ASP A 115 9.37 10.22 -1.71
C ASP A 115 9.81 8.92 -1.01
N GLN A 116 8.86 7.99 -0.77
CA GLN A 116 9.15 6.70 -0.15
C GLN A 116 10.24 5.96 -0.92
N GLY A 117 11.26 5.49 -0.21
CA GLY A 117 12.29 4.62 -0.78
C GLY A 117 11.72 3.30 -1.29
N SER A 118 12.43 2.65 -2.21
CA SER A 118 11.98 1.42 -2.88
C SER A 118 11.80 0.22 -1.95
N GLN A 119 12.33 0.26 -0.74
CA GLN A 119 12.19 -0.79 0.26
C GLN A 119 11.70 -0.18 1.57
N ILE A 120 10.72 -0.83 2.15
CA ILE A 120 10.21 -0.52 3.49
C ILE A 120 9.71 -1.82 4.13
N GLU A 121 9.68 -1.88 5.44
CA GLU A 121 9.32 -3.10 6.15
C GLU A 121 8.07 -2.86 7.01
N LEU A 122 7.11 -3.79 6.91
CA LEU A 122 5.97 -3.86 7.79
C LEU A 122 6.30 -4.87 8.89
N VAL A 123 6.31 -4.42 10.15
CA VAL A 123 6.74 -5.23 11.30
C VAL A 123 5.64 -5.27 12.34
N ALA A 124 5.29 -6.47 12.78
CA ALA A 124 4.42 -6.71 13.93
C ALA A 124 5.23 -7.23 15.12
N THR A 125 4.97 -6.71 16.31
CA THR A 125 5.42 -7.29 17.57
C THR A 125 4.23 -7.99 18.22
N LEU A 126 4.37 -9.28 18.49
CA LEU A 126 3.33 -10.09 19.10
C LEU A 126 3.32 -9.96 20.62
N GLU A 127 2.25 -10.41 21.27
CA GLU A 127 2.10 -10.43 22.73
C GLU A 127 3.18 -11.26 23.42
N ASP A 128 3.66 -12.35 22.80
CA ASP A 128 4.73 -13.19 23.28
C ASP A 128 6.15 -12.63 23.06
N GLY A 129 6.24 -11.41 22.50
CA GLY A 129 7.48 -10.69 22.23
C GLY A 129 8.18 -11.05 20.90
N TRP A 130 7.64 -11.99 20.12
CA TRP A 130 8.16 -12.27 18.78
C TRP A 130 7.84 -11.14 17.81
N THR A 131 8.65 -11.02 16.77
CA THR A 131 8.42 -10.09 15.66
C THR A 131 8.19 -10.87 14.37
N ILE A 132 7.25 -10.35 13.57
CA ILE A 132 6.95 -10.83 12.22
C ILE A 132 7.18 -9.67 11.28
N SER A 133 8.06 -9.87 10.31
CA SER A 133 8.43 -8.88 9.30
C SER A 133 7.87 -9.27 7.93
N SER A 134 7.42 -8.26 7.18
CA SER A 134 7.04 -8.37 5.78
C SER A 134 7.72 -7.25 4.99
N PRO A 135 8.79 -7.55 4.23
CA PRO A 135 9.44 -6.56 3.39
C PRO A 135 8.53 -6.20 2.21
N LEU A 136 8.42 -4.91 1.93
CA LEU A 136 7.62 -4.36 0.84
C LEU A 136 8.53 -3.68 -0.17
N THR A 137 8.28 -3.93 -1.44
CA THR A 137 8.90 -3.17 -2.54
C THR A 137 7.92 -2.12 -3.04
N VAL A 138 8.28 -0.86 -2.85
CA VAL A 138 7.50 0.30 -3.28
C VAL A 138 8.03 0.78 -4.62
N LYS A 139 7.16 0.82 -5.62
CA LYS A 139 7.52 1.29 -6.96
C LYS A 139 7.70 2.81 -6.96
N PRO A 140 8.70 3.34 -7.64
CA PRO A 140 8.77 4.77 -7.88
C PRO A 140 7.62 5.20 -8.80
N ARG A 141 7.18 6.45 -8.65
CA ARG A 141 6.19 7.07 -9.51
C ARG A 141 6.86 8.21 -10.30
N ASP A 142 6.51 8.32 -11.57
CA ASP A 142 6.95 9.43 -12.41
C ASP A 142 6.16 10.69 -12.03
N TRP A 143 6.75 11.50 -11.13
CA TRP A 143 6.15 12.75 -10.68
C TRP A 143 6.24 13.82 -11.75
N GLU A 144 5.18 14.62 -11.89
CA GLU A 144 5.16 15.77 -12.78
C GLU A 144 6.11 16.86 -12.23
N LEU A 145 7.22 17.12 -12.94
CA LEU A 145 8.20 18.11 -12.56
C LEU A 145 8.19 19.28 -13.56
N GLU A 146 8.02 20.50 -13.03
CA GLU A 146 8.10 21.75 -13.80
C GLU A 146 9.45 22.44 -13.51
N TYR A 147 10.31 22.54 -14.53
CA TYR A 147 11.62 23.17 -14.38
C TYR A 147 11.55 24.68 -14.65
N ILE A 148 11.85 25.47 -13.63
CA ILE A 148 11.80 26.93 -13.66
C ILE A 148 13.22 27.49 -13.69
N ASN A 149 13.55 28.25 -14.74
CA ASN A 149 14.85 28.92 -14.84
C ASN A 149 14.86 30.27 -14.07
N ALA A 150 14.53 30.19 -12.79
CA ALA A 150 14.62 31.31 -11.86
C ALA A 150 15.00 30.79 -10.47
N PRO A 151 15.62 31.58 -9.62
CA PRO A 151 15.89 31.17 -8.25
C PRO A 151 14.57 31.02 -7.46
N TYR A 152 14.52 30.05 -6.59
CA TYR A 152 13.40 29.91 -5.65
C TYR A 152 13.36 31.13 -4.74
N ARG A 153 12.21 31.77 -4.68
CA ARG A 153 11.93 32.87 -3.75
C ARG A 153 10.75 32.46 -2.88
N ALA A 154 10.99 32.20 -1.61
CA ALA A 154 9.92 32.09 -0.64
C ALA A 154 9.15 33.40 -0.59
N GLY A 155 7.84 33.34 -0.55
CA GLY A 155 7.00 34.52 -0.32
C GLY A 155 7.42 35.24 0.99
N ARG A 156 7.31 36.55 1.03
CA ARG A 156 7.50 37.30 2.30
C ARG A 156 6.22 37.07 3.12
N SER A 157 6.36 36.57 4.34
CA SER A 157 5.25 36.54 5.28
C SER A 157 4.99 37.96 5.81
N SER A 158 3.72 38.29 6.00
CA SER A 158 3.33 39.51 6.71
C SER A 158 3.34 39.28 8.23
N ALA A 159 3.45 40.34 9.01
CA ALA A 159 3.32 40.25 10.46
C ALA A 159 1.97 39.66 10.90
N GLU A 160 0.91 39.92 10.13
CA GLU A 160 -0.40 39.32 10.37
C GLU A 160 -0.43 37.82 10.07
N PHE A 161 0.20 37.39 8.97
CA PHE A 161 0.35 35.99 8.64
C PHE A 161 1.04 35.24 9.79
N GLU A 162 2.19 35.72 10.25
CA GLU A 162 2.94 35.09 11.35
C GLU A 162 2.11 35.04 12.65
N ARG A 163 1.34 36.07 12.95
CA ARG A 163 0.49 36.12 14.12
C ARG A 163 -0.64 35.08 14.10
N LEU A 164 -1.23 34.83 12.92
CA LEU A 164 -2.37 33.92 12.74
C LEU A 164 -1.93 32.49 12.52
N ARG A 165 -0.89 32.28 11.72
CA ARG A 165 -0.49 30.96 11.23
C ARG A 165 -0.25 29.92 12.32
N GLY A 166 0.39 30.31 13.42
CA GLY A 166 0.64 29.40 14.53
C GLY A 166 -0.65 28.81 15.13
N LYS A 167 -1.71 29.62 15.25
CA LYS A 167 -3.00 29.19 15.77
C LYS A 167 -3.77 28.31 14.77
N GLU A 168 -3.71 28.65 13.50
CA GLU A 168 -4.34 27.88 12.42
C GLU A 168 -3.74 26.46 12.32
N VAL A 169 -2.40 26.38 12.31
CA VAL A 169 -1.69 25.10 12.27
C VAL A 169 -2.02 24.25 13.50
N ALA A 170 -2.08 24.87 14.69
CA ALA A 170 -2.47 24.13 15.89
C ALA A 170 -3.87 23.53 15.81
N GLN A 171 -4.84 24.24 15.22
CA GLN A 171 -6.19 23.72 14.99
C GLN A 171 -6.20 22.57 13.98
N ILE A 172 -5.43 22.69 12.89
CA ILE A 172 -5.30 21.63 11.88
C ILE A 172 -4.69 20.38 12.48
N VAL A 173 -3.60 20.52 13.26
CA VAL A 173 -2.95 19.39 13.94
C VAL A 173 -3.92 18.73 14.92
N ALA A 174 -4.56 19.52 15.79
CA ALA A 174 -5.53 18.99 16.74
C ALA A 174 -6.73 18.27 16.06
N ALA A 175 -7.15 18.75 14.89
CA ALA A 175 -8.21 18.10 14.11
C ALA A 175 -7.75 16.75 13.52
N ARG A 176 -6.51 16.65 13.05
CA ARG A 176 -5.91 15.42 12.52
C ARG A 176 -5.66 14.35 13.59
N GLU A 177 -5.38 14.77 14.81
CA GLU A 177 -5.11 13.88 15.93
C GLU A 177 -6.38 13.30 16.57
N LYS A 178 -7.55 13.88 16.28
CA LYS A 178 -8.82 13.36 16.79
C LYS A 178 -9.06 11.94 16.29
N GLN A 179 -9.47 11.09 17.22
CA GLN A 179 -9.91 9.73 16.95
C GLN A 179 -11.40 9.67 17.28
N THR A 180 -12.23 9.67 16.25
CA THR A 180 -13.68 9.74 16.41
C THR A 180 -14.35 8.36 16.47
N GLY A 181 -13.60 7.30 16.17
CA GLY A 181 -14.13 5.96 16.01
C GLY A 181 -14.87 5.76 14.69
N ALA A 182 -14.68 6.67 13.73
CA ALA A 182 -15.27 6.52 12.38
C ALA A 182 -14.70 5.30 11.64
N ASP A 183 -15.51 4.69 10.79
CA ASP A 183 -15.20 3.46 10.05
C ASP A 183 -15.09 3.68 8.53
N GLY A 184 -15.19 4.91 8.06
CA GLY A 184 -15.11 5.26 6.64
C GLY A 184 -13.79 4.88 5.97
N TRP A 185 -12.71 4.73 6.76
CA TRP A 185 -11.42 4.26 6.26
C TRP A 185 -11.47 2.85 5.65
N ARG A 186 -12.50 2.06 5.94
CA ARG A 186 -12.73 0.73 5.38
C ARG A 186 -13.40 0.77 4.00
N GLN A 187 -14.01 1.91 3.65
CA GLN A 187 -14.76 2.11 2.41
C GLN A 187 -13.83 2.45 1.24
N ASP A 188 -14.30 2.24 0.03
CA ASP A 188 -13.69 2.80 -1.16
C ASP A 188 -14.17 4.25 -1.31
N PHE A 189 -13.22 5.18 -1.43
CA PHE A 189 -13.53 6.60 -1.51
C PHE A 189 -14.13 6.96 -2.85
N ILE A 190 -15.21 7.74 -2.82
CA ILE A 190 -15.80 8.33 -4.04
C ILE A 190 -15.18 9.70 -4.33
N TRP A 191 -15.28 10.15 -5.56
CA TRP A 191 -14.90 11.51 -5.92
C TRP A 191 -15.81 12.50 -5.22
N PRO A 192 -15.26 13.46 -4.46
CA PRO A 192 -16.06 14.43 -3.72
C PRO A 192 -16.79 15.39 -4.64
N VAL A 193 -16.24 15.65 -5.82
CA VAL A 193 -16.80 16.52 -6.85
C VAL A 193 -16.24 16.16 -8.21
N THR A 194 -17.00 16.40 -9.27
CA THR A 194 -16.51 16.24 -10.64
C THR A 194 -16.05 17.59 -11.17
N GLY A 195 -14.86 17.61 -11.79
CA GLY A 195 -14.30 18.84 -12.35
C GLY A 195 -12.96 18.58 -13.04
N ARG A 196 -12.41 19.62 -13.68
CA ARG A 196 -11.07 19.55 -14.27
C ARG A 196 -10.02 19.44 -13.16
N ILE A 197 -9.11 18.48 -13.30
CA ILE A 197 -7.94 18.41 -12.43
C ILE A 197 -6.98 19.52 -12.84
N SER A 198 -6.68 20.44 -11.92
CA SER A 198 -5.82 21.61 -12.13
C SER A 198 -4.47 21.49 -11.40
N GLY A 199 -4.36 20.65 -10.39
CA GLY A 199 -3.12 20.32 -9.69
C GLY A 199 -3.16 18.87 -9.24
N ARG A 200 -2.05 18.15 -9.43
CA ARG A 200 -1.92 16.74 -9.06
C ARG A 200 -1.07 16.58 -7.83
N PHE A 201 -1.43 15.63 -6.96
CA PHE A 201 -0.58 15.23 -5.85
C PHE A 201 0.82 14.86 -6.35
N GLY A 202 1.84 15.32 -5.64
CA GLY A 202 3.25 15.01 -5.92
C GLY A 202 3.89 15.87 -7.02
N SER A 203 3.11 16.68 -7.79
CA SER A 203 3.69 17.63 -8.75
C SER A 203 4.60 18.64 -8.04
N GLN A 204 5.73 19.02 -8.68
CA GLN A 204 6.76 19.80 -8.01
C GLN A 204 7.47 20.74 -8.98
N ARG A 205 7.73 21.96 -8.55
CA ARG A 205 8.58 22.89 -9.28
C ARG A 205 10.04 22.78 -8.86
N VAL A 206 10.93 22.75 -9.84
CA VAL A 206 12.39 22.69 -9.64
C VAL A 206 13.00 24.02 -10.13
N TYR A 207 13.50 24.80 -9.22
CA TYR A 207 14.03 26.15 -9.46
C TYR A 207 15.56 26.11 -9.61
N GLN A 208 16.08 26.28 -10.84
CA GLN A 208 17.53 26.18 -11.12
C GLN A 208 18.18 24.95 -10.47
N GLY A 209 17.54 23.79 -10.62
CA GLY A 209 18.00 22.51 -10.08
C GLY A 209 17.70 22.29 -8.59
N LYS A 210 17.07 23.25 -7.89
CA LYS A 210 16.64 23.09 -6.49
C LYS A 210 15.16 22.77 -6.42
N PRO A 211 14.75 21.60 -5.88
CA PRO A 211 13.35 21.29 -5.68
C PRO A 211 12.69 22.28 -4.71
N GLY A 212 11.54 22.82 -5.11
CA GLY A 212 10.62 23.52 -4.22
C GLY A 212 9.73 22.52 -3.47
N PRO A 213 8.76 22.98 -2.66
CA PRO A 213 7.76 22.09 -2.07
C PRO A 213 6.91 21.44 -3.17
N TYR A 214 6.56 20.17 -2.98
CA TYR A 214 5.63 19.49 -3.86
C TYR A 214 4.17 19.74 -3.45
N HIS A 215 3.24 19.52 -4.38
CA HIS A 215 1.82 19.66 -4.14
C HIS A 215 1.31 18.47 -3.31
N THR A 216 0.79 18.74 -2.11
CA THR A 216 0.39 17.72 -1.13
C THR A 216 -1.06 17.28 -1.24
N GLY A 217 -1.78 17.75 -2.25
CA GLY A 217 -3.18 17.46 -2.47
C GLY A 217 -3.54 17.27 -3.94
N LEU A 218 -4.83 17.20 -4.21
CA LEU A 218 -5.41 17.16 -5.54
C LEU A 218 -6.32 18.37 -5.73
N ASP A 219 -6.04 19.19 -6.74
CA ASP A 219 -6.89 20.33 -7.07
C ASP A 219 -7.92 19.94 -8.12
N ILE A 220 -9.21 20.07 -7.75
CA ILE A 220 -10.35 19.87 -8.63
C ILE A 220 -11.02 21.21 -8.84
N ALA A 221 -11.18 21.65 -10.08
CA ALA A 221 -11.78 22.93 -10.47
C ALA A 221 -13.17 22.73 -11.11
N PRO A 222 -14.22 22.53 -10.30
CA PRO A 222 -15.59 22.33 -10.80
C PRO A 222 -16.28 23.64 -11.21
N GLY A 223 -15.74 24.78 -10.75
CA GLY A 223 -16.35 26.10 -10.81
C GLY A 223 -16.83 26.57 -9.43
N ALA A 224 -17.04 27.88 -9.30
CA ALA A 224 -17.48 28.46 -8.04
C ALA A 224 -18.91 28.03 -7.68
N GLY A 225 -19.14 27.71 -6.40
CA GLY A 225 -20.48 27.37 -5.88
C GLY A 225 -20.96 25.95 -6.19
N VAL A 226 -20.16 25.12 -6.86
CA VAL A 226 -20.51 23.70 -7.07
C VAL A 226 -20.36 22.96 -5.74
N PRO A 227 -21.39 22.21 -5.27
CA PRO A 227 -21.31 21.46 -4.04
C PRO A 227 -20.39 20.26 -4.15
N TYR A 228 -19.76 19.89 -3.06
CA TYR A 228 -18.98 18.66 -2.92
C TYR A 228 -19.53 17.82 -1.77
N VAL A 229 -19.19 16.54 -1.76
CA VAL A 229 -19.62 15.56 -0.76
C VAL A 229 -18.43 14.96 -0.03
N ALA A 230 -18.66 14.38 1.15
CA ALA A 230 -17.66 13.56 1.83
C ALA A 230 -17.32 12.34 0.95
N PRO A 231 -16.04 11.97 0.79
CA PRO A 231 -15.65 10.86 -0.07
C PRO A 231 -15.95 9.49 0.55
N ALA A 232 -16.14 9.43 1.86
CA ALA A 232 -16.53 8.25 2.64
C ALA A 232 -17.22 8.72 3.92
N ASP A 233 -17.79 7.80 4.67
CA ASP A 233 -18.32 8.07 6.01
C ASP A 233 -17.22 8.65 6.91
N GLY A 234 -17.61 9.51 7.84
CA GLY A 234 -16.66 10.14 8.74
C GLY A 234 -17.30 11.14 9.68
N VAL A 235 -16.48 11.69 10.54
CA VAL A 235 -16.89 12.71 11.51
C VAL A 235 -16.15 14.02 11.21
N VAL A 236 -16.87 15.12 11.12
CA VAL A 236 -16.26 16.44 10.93
C VAL A 236 -15.45 16.81 12.18
N THR A 237 -14.17 17.08 12.00
CA THR A 237 -13.25 17.42 13.08
C THR A 237 -12.86 18.89 13.13
N LEU A 238 -12.97 19.60 11.99
CA LEU A 238 -12.73 21.04 11.90
C LEU A 238 -13.62 21.68 10.85
N VAL A 239 -14.21 22.81 11.19
CA VAL A 239 -14.91 23.71 10.27
C VAL A 239 -14.35 25.11 10.51
N ALA A 240 -13.50 25.58 9.58
CA ALA A 240 -12.97 26.94 9.61
C ALA A 240 -13.86 27.86 8.76
N GLN A 241 -14.88 28.43 9.39
CA GLN A 241 -15.80 29.38 8.74
C GLN A 241 -15.08 30.68 8.38
N ASP A 242 -14.25 31.20 9.30
CA ASP A 242 -13.32 32.29 8.99
C ASP A 242 -12.15 31.71 8.20
N PRO A 243 -11.81 32.31 7.03
CA PRO A 243 -10.76 31.76 6.19
C PRO A 243 -9.39 31.74 6.89
N PHE A 244 -8.73 30.58 6.87
CA PHE A 244 -7.32 30.46 7.28
C PHE A 244 -6.40 31.09 6.24
N THR A 245 -5.24 31.51 6.67
CA THR A 245 -4.30 32.31 5.84
C THR A 245 -3.83 31.58 4.57
N LEU A 246 -3.72 30.26 4.60
CA LEU A 246 -3.33 29.43 3.44
C LEU A 246 -4.48 28.56 2.92
N GLU A 247 -5.23 27.95 3.80
CA GLU A 247 -6.28 26.97 3.45
C GLU A 247 -7.61 27.63 3.05
N GLY A 248 -7.79 28.95 3.33
CA GLY A 248 -9.10 29.57 3.18
C GLY A 248 -10.12 28.94 4.11
N ARG A 249 -11.40 28.83 3.69
CA ARG A 249 -12.37 28.04 4.45
C ARG A 249 -12.00 26.57 4.32
N LEU A 250 -11.81 25.92 5.47
CA LEU A 250 -11.30 24.57 5.58
C LEU A 250 -12.32 23.68 6.30
N LEU A 251 -12.67 22.57 5.66
CA LEU A 251 -13.40 21.46 6.27
C LEU A 251 -12.47 20.25 6.43
N MET A 252 -12.44 19.64 7.61
CA MET A 252 -11.74 18.38 7.83
C MET A 252 -12.68 17.32 8.36
N ILE A 253 -12.50 16.10 7.85
CA ILE A 253 -13.28 14.91 8.20
C ILE A 253 -12.32 13.81 8.59
N ASP A 254 -12.51 13.23 9.79
CA ASP A 254 -11.85 12.00 10.20
C ASP A 254 -12.66 10.81 9.71
N HIS A 255 -12.03 9.92 8.96
CA HIS A 255 -12.62 8.68 8.48
C HIS A 255 -12.25 7.48 9.34
N GLY A 256 -11.50 7.71 10.43
CA GLY A 256 -10.95 6.68 11.30
C GLY A 256 -9.57 6.21 10.88
N MET A 257 -8.90 5.47 11.74
CA MET A 257 -7.58 4.88 11.56
C MET A 257 -6.48 5.90 11.17
N GLY A 258 -6.69 7.20 11.49
CA GLY A 258 -5.79 8.29 11.12
C GLY A 258 -5.96 8.80 9.68
N LEU A 259 -6.92 8.27 8.93
CA LEU A 259 -7.24 8.72 7.59
C LEU A 259 -8.18 9.93 7.64
N ASN A 260 -7.74 11.06 7.12
CA ASN A 260 -8.48 12.31 7.12
C ASN A 260 -8.65 12.87 5.70
N SER A 261 -9.80 13.48 5.43
CA SER A 261 -10.00 14.35 4.27
C SER A 261 -9.97 15.81 4.68
N ALA A 262 -9.34 16.65 3.87
CA ALA A 262 -9.30 18.10 4.05
C ALA A 262 -9.75 18.80 2.76
N PHE A 263 -10.78 19.65 2.85
CA PHE A 263 -11.31 20.42 1.74
C PHE A 263 -10.96 21.89 1.96
N LEU A 264 -10.11 22.40 1.09
CA LEU A 264 -9.56 23.75 1.17
C LEU A 264 -10.28 24.67 0.19
N HIS A 265 -10.17 25.97 0.41
CA HIS A 265 -10.67 27.02 -0.48
C HIS A 265 -12.17 26.95 -0.79
N SER A 266 -12.96 26.40 0.14
CA SER A 266 -14.41 26.35 0.01
C SER A 266 -15.01 27.77 0.01
N ALA A 267 -16.02 28.02 -0.84
CA ALA A 267 -16.76 29.28 -0.83
C ALA A 267 -17.64 29.37 0.43
N THR A 268 -18.29 28.26 0.78
CA THR A 268 -19.10 28.06 2.00
C THR A 268 -18.90 26.63 2.50
N ILE A 269 -19.13 26.42 3.77
CA ILE A 269 -19.13 25.09 4.40
C ILE A 269 -20.43 24.93 5.15
#